data_9da038b73ca2c3011f67a006d06247a1
#
_entry.id   9da038b73ca2c3011f67a006d06247a1
#
_cell.length_a   1.000
_cell.length_b   1.000
_cell.length_c   1.000
_cell.angle_alpha   90.00
_cell.angle_beta   90.00
_cell.angle_gamma   90.00
#
_symmetry.space_group_name_H-M   'P 1'
#
loop_
_entity.id
_entity.type
_entity.pdbx_description
1 polymer ?
#
loop_
_entity_poly.entity_id
_entity_poly.type
_entity_poly.pdbx_seq_one_letter_code
_entity_poly.pdbx_strand_id
1 'polypeptide(L)'
;MVKLDIPKLKMLVFENDWCAQCYTERPIIRRLAIKYHDQLEVEVLNADNNPLMVKKYNVLTAPSIILIKNDEMVEWISRFIDQNQLETVIRYYL
;
A
#
# COMPACT_ATOMS: atom_id res chain seq x y z
N MET A 1 28.80 -5.83 -15.48
CA MET A 1 27.60 -6.66 -15.42
C MET A 1 26.37 -5.79 -15.17
N VAL A 2 25.44 -5.85 -16.05
CA VAL A 2 24.22 -5.06 -15.90
C VAL A 2 23.30 -5.79 -14.94
N LYS A 3 22.98 -5.16 -13.83
CA LYS A 3 21.98 -5.67 -12.91
C LYS A 3 20.61 -5.34 -13.47
N LEU A 4 19.85 -6.38 -13.76
CA LEU A 4 18.46 -6.19 -14.18
C LEU A 4 17.62 -5.86 -12.93
N ASP A 5 17.27 -4.59 -12.81
CA ASP A 5 16.35 -4.17 -11.77
C ASP A 5 14.93 -4.49 -12.23
N ILE A 6 14.35 -5.52 -11.63
CA ILE A 6 12.93 -5.79 -11.81
C ILE A 6 12.18 -4.79 -10.94
N PRO A 7 11.35 -3.93 -11.52
CA PRO A 7 10.59 -2.96 -10.72
C PRO A 7 9.71 -3.67 -9.71
N LYS A 8 9.86 -3.32 -8.46
CA LYS A 8 8.97 -3.82 -7.42
C LYS A 8 7.65 -3.06 -7.46
N LEU A 9 6.60 -3.77 -7.16
CA LEU A 9 5.34 -3.13 -6.86
C LEU A 9 5.48 -2.46 -5.49
N LYS A 10 5.15 -1.19 -5.41
CA LYS A 10 5.20 -0.45 -4.15
C LYS A 10 3.79 -0.25 -3.61
N MET A 11 3.61 -0.53 -2.34
CA MET A 11 2.33 -0.34 -1.66
C MET A 11 2.51 0.66 -0.53
N LEU A 12 1.85 1.81 -0.66
CA LEU A 12 1.79 2.81 0.40
C LEU A 12 0.48 2.62 1.15
N VAL A 13 0.58 2.50 2.46
CA VAL A 13 -0.58 2.35 3.34
C VAL A 13 -0.66 3.57 4.24
N PHE A 14 -1.74 4.33 4.10
CA PHE A 14 -1.97 5.51 4.93
C PHE A 14 -2.92 5.14 6.06
N GLU A 15 -2.53 5.45 7.28
CA GLU A 15 -3.36 5.25 8.47
C GLU A 15 -3.42 6.52 9.30
N ASN A 16 -4.40 6.58 10.20
CA ASN A 16 -4.52 7.65 11.19
C ASN A 16 -4.52 7.05 12.58
N ASP A 17 -4.27 7.88 13.57
CA ASP A 17 -4.58 7.55 14.96
C ASP A 17 -6.11 7.44 15.09
N TRP A 18 -6.57 6.61 16.02
CA TRP A 18 -8.01 6.40 16.28
C TRP A 18 -8.77 5.84 15.08
N CYS A 19 -8.14 5.01 14.29
CA CYS A 19 -8.73 4.39 13.11
C CYS A 19 -8.90 2.89 13.36
N ALA A 20 -10.14 2.48 13.66
CA ALA A 20 -10.44 1.07 13.92
C ALA A 20 -10.19 0.19 12.71
N GLN A 21 -10.55 0.67 11.52
CA GLN A 21 -10.32 -0.08 10.28
C GLN A 21 -8.84 -0.20 9.94
N CYS A 22 -8.03 0.81 10.26
CA CYS A 22 -6.58 0.75 10.10
C CYS A 22 -6.00 -0.36 10.98
N TYR A 23 -6.48 -0.45 12.21
CA TYR A 23 -6.06 -1.48 13.14
C TYR A 23 -6.34 -2.88 12.59
N THR A 24 -7.52 -3.10 12.03
CA THR A 24 -7.91 -4.37 11.41
C THR A 24 -7.11 -4.65 10.13
N GLU A 25 -6.76 -3.61 9.39
CA GLU A 25 -5.99 -3.76 8.14
C GLU A 25 -4.52 -4.13 8.39
N ARG A 26 -3.93 -3.71 9.51
CA ARG A 26 -2.50 -3.93 9.79
C ARG A 26 -2.05 -5.38 9.68
N PRO A 27 -2.72 -6.38 10.30
CA PRO A 27 -2.28 -7.77 10.17
C PRO A 27 -2.39 -8.29 8.73
N ILE A 28 -3.38 -7.82 7.97
CA ILE A 28 -3.53 -8.16 6.55
C ILE A 28 -2.33 -7.64 5.76
N ILE A 29 -1.99 -6.37 5.95
CA ILE A 29 -0.84 -5.74 5.28
C ILE A 29 0.45 -6.50 5.64
N ARG A 30 0.63 -6.82 6.91
CA ARG A 30 1.83 -7.52 7.38
C ARG A 30 1.96 -8.90 6.74
N ARG A 31 0.87 -9.67 6.68
CA ARG A 31 0.90 -11.01 6.08
C ARG A 31 1.25 -10.95 4.59
N LEU A 32 0.68 -10.00 3.87
CA LEU A 32 0.96 -9.85 2.45
C LEU A 32 2.35 -9.31 2.17
N ALA A 33 2.85 -8.41 3.02
CA ALA A 33 4.22 -7.91 2.94
C ALA A 33 5.23 -9.05 3.08
N ILE A 34 4.99 -9.97 4.01
CA ILE A 34 5.85 -11.13 4.21
C ILE A 34 5.74 -12.09 3.04
N LYS A 35 4.51 -12.40 2.60
CA LYS A 35 4.27 -13.37 1.52
C LYS A 35 4.92 -12.95 0.21
N TYR A 36 4.90 -11.66 -0.09
CA TYR A 36 5.41 -11.13 -1.36
C TYR A 36 6.67 -10.27 -1.19
N HIS A 37 7.47 -10.53 -0.16
CA HIS A 37 8.60 -9.67 0.20
C HIS A 37 9.61 -9.44 -0.93
N ASP A 38 9.74 -10.37 -1.87
CA ASP A 38 10.66 -10.25 -3.00
C ASP A 38 10.13 -9.34 -4.11
N GLN A 39 8.82 -9.11 -4.15
CA GLN A 39 8.13 -8.46 -5.26
C GLN A 39 7.36 -7.23 -4.83
N LEU A 40 7.10 -7.08 -3.54
CA LEU A 40 6.27 -6.02 -2.98
C LEU A 40 7.05 -5.24 -1.92
N GLU A 41 7.16 -3.94 -2.11
CA GLU A 41 7.72 -3.03 -1.13
C GLU A 41 6.58 -2.31 -0.43
N VAL A 42 6.50 -2.43 0.89
CA VAL A 42 5.41 -1.85 1.68
C VAL A 42 5.94 -0.74 2.57
N GLU A 43 5.26 0.40 2.55
CA GLU A 43 5.55 1.51 3.43
C GLU A 43 4.24 1.96 4.09
N VAL A 44 4.23 1.99 5.42
CA VAL A 44 3.08 2.42 6.20
C VAL A 44 3.33 3.83 6.71
N LEU A 45 2.42 4.73 6.42
CA LEU A 45 2.55 6.16 6.71
C LEU A 45 1.38 6.63 7.57
N ASN A 46 1.68 7.44 8.58
CA ASN A 46 0.64 8.16 9.30
C ASN A 46 0.27 9.38 8.47
N ALA A 47 -1.00 9.48 8.08
CA ALA A 47 -1.46 10.56 7.19
C ALA A 47 -1.27 11.95 7.82
N ASP A 48 -1.45 12.06 9.14
CA ASP A 48 -1.32 13.35 9.82
C ASP A 48 0.12 13.87 9.83
N ASN A 49 1.09 12.95 9.77
CA ASN A 49 2.51 13.30 9.79
C ASN A 49 3.14 13.39 8.39
N ASN A 50 2.35 13.15 7.35
CA ASN A 50 2.84 13.12 5.97
C ASN A 50 1.95 13.94 5.03
N PRO A 51 1.78 15.24 5.29
CA PRO A 51 0.84 16.06 4.53
C PRO A 51 1.18 16.19 3.05
N LEU A 52 2.46 16.18 2.70
CA LEU A 52 2.87 16.27 1.30
C LEU A 52 2.50 15.01 0.52
N MET A 53 2.67 13.84 1.13
CA MET A 53 2.30 12.56 0.52
C MET A 53 0.78 12.43 0.41
N VAL A 54 0.06 12.85 1.43
CA VAL A 54 -1.40 12.89 1.43
C VAL A 54 -1.90 13.72 0.26
N LYS A 55 -1.32 14.88 0.05
CA LYS A 55 -1.69 15.77 -1.06
C LYS A 55 -1.31 15.15 -2.40
N LYS A 56 -0.11 14.61 -2.50
CA LYS A 56 0.41 14.01 -3.74
C LYS A 56 -0.50 12.90 -4.25
N TYR A 57 -0.97 12.04 -3.36
CA TYR A 57 -1.78 10.87 -3.72
C TYR A 57 -3.27 11.08 -3.47
N ASN A 58 -3.68 12.30 -3.13
CA ASN A 58 -5.07 12.66 -2.88
C ASN A 58 -5.74 11.74 -1.87
N VAL A 59 -5.07 11.50 -0.74
CA VAL A 59 -5.56 10.64 0.33
C VAL A 59 -6.63 11.41 1.11
N LEU A 60 -7.86 10.89 1.10
CA LEU A 60 -9.00 11.56 1.75
C LEU A 60 -9.46 10.88 3.02
N THR A 61 -9.19 9.59 3.14
CA THR A 61 -9.65 8.77 4.28
C THR A 61 -8.55 7.80 4.69
N ALA A 62 -8.73 7.16 5.84
CA ALA A 62 -7.88 6.08 6.31
C ALA A 62 -8.75 4.86 6.66
N PRO A 63 -8.32 3.63 6.36
CA PRO A 63 -7.09 3.32 5.65
C PRO A 63 -7.19 3.66 4.16
N SER A 64 -6.08 4.08 3.57
CA SER A 64 -5.97 4.20 2.11
C SER A 64 -4.72 3.45 1.66
N ILE A 65 -4.85 2.72 0.57
CA ILE A 65 -3.79 1.91 0.00
C ILE A 65 -3.54 2.37 -1.43
N ILE A 66 -2.30 2.73 -1.72
CA ILE A 66 -1.89 3.18 -3.05
C ILE A 66 -0.87 2.18 -3.59
N LEU A 67 -1.12 1.64 -4.76
CA LEU A 67 -0.16 0.79 -5.46
C LEU A 67 0.53 1.60 -6.55
N ILE A 68 1.85 1.50 -6.58
CA ILE A 68 2.70 2.22 -7.52
C ILE A 68 3.59 1.22 -8.23
N LYS A 69 3.60 1.29 -9.56
CA LYS A 69 4.46 0.47 -10.39
C LYS A 69 5.11 1.34 -11.45
N ASN A 70 6.44 1.23 -11.58
CA ASN A 70 7.21 2.07 -12.53
C ASN A 70 6.94 3.57 -12.30
N ASP A 71 6.90 3.99 -11.05
CA ASP A 71 6.65 5.37 -10.63
C ASP A 71 5.26 5.91 -10.98
N GLU A 72 4.35 5.03 -11.39
CA GLU A 72 2.96 5.39 -11.68
C GLU A 72 2.01 4.76 -10.68
N MET A 73 1.05 5.55 -10.21
CA MET A 73 -0.03 5.04 -9.38
C MET A 73 -0.94 4.17 -10.26
N VAL A 74 -1.01 2.88 -9.94
CA VAL A 74 -1.81 1.92 -10.70
C VAL A 74 -3.09 1.54 -10.00
N GLU A 75 -3.19 1.74 -8.68
CA GLU A 75 -4.39 1.41 -7.92
C GLU A 75 -4.51 2.34 -6.72
N TRP A 76 -5.74 2.67 -6.39
CA TRP A 76 -6.07 3.54 -5.27
C TRP A 76 -7.29 2.97 -4.54
N ILE A 77 -7.08 2.54 -3.30
CA ILE A 77 -8.12 1.92 -2.48
C ILE A 77 -8.32 2.79 -1.25
N SER A 78 -9.45 3.48 -1.17
CA SER A 78 -9.73 4.47 -0.13
C SER A 78 -10.67 3.94 0.96
N ARG A 79 -10.56 2.65 1.27
CA ARG A 79 -11.41 1.99 2.25
C ARG A 79 -10.72 0.74 2.77
N PHE A 80 -11.27 0.17 3.84
CA PHE A 80 -10.86 -1.17 4.28
C PHE A 80 -11.08 -2.19 3.16
N ILE A 81 -10.12 -3.09 3.01
CA ILE A 81 -10.18 -4.17 2.04
C ILE A 81 -9.73 -5.47 2.71
N ASP A 82 -10.47 -6.55 2.50
CA ASP A 82 -10.09 -7.83 3.11
C ASP A 82 -8.86 -8.44 2.43
N GLN A 83 -8.29 -9.46 3.10
CA GLN A 83 -7.03 -10.04 2.64
C GLN A 83 -7.15 -10.65 1.25
N ASN A 84 -8.23 -11.38 0.96
CA ASN A 84 -8.39 -12.05 -0.33
C ASN A 84 -8.50 -11.04 -1.47
N GLN A 85 -9.27 -9.98 -1.25
CA GLN A 85 -9.44 -8.93 -2.23
C GLN A 85 -8.14 -8.18 -2.47
N LEU A 86 -7.44 -7.81 -1.40
CA LEU A 86 -6.17 -7.09 -1.52
C LEU A 86 -5.11 -7.95 -2.20
N GLU A 87 -5.02 -9.21 -1.83
CA GLU A 87 -4.09 -10.14 -2.46
C GLU A 87 -4.37 -10.29 -3.96
N THR A 88 -5.63 -10.36 -4.35
CA THR A 88 -6.02 -10.43 -5.75
C THR A 88 -5.55 -9.21 -6.53
N VAL A 89 -5.72 -8.02 -5.96
CA VAL A 89 -5.27 -6.77 -6.57
C VAL A 89 -3.75 -6.74 -6.70
N ILE A 90 -3.03 -7.11 -5.63
CA ILE A 90 -1.57 -7.16 -5.64
C ILE A 90 -1.08 -8.11 -6.75
N ARG A 91 -1.62 -9.30 -6.82
CA ARG A 91 -1.21 -10.30 -7.82
C ARG A 91 -1.47 -9.83 -9.25
N TYR A 92 -2.52 -9.06 -9.44
CA TYR A 92 -2.81 -8.50 -10.76
C TYR A 92 -1.66 -7.63 -11.28
N TYR A 93 -1.00 -6.90 -10.38
CA TYR A 93 0.07 -5.97 -10.76
C TYR A 93 1.48 -6.54 -10.62
N LEU A 94 1.64 -7.73 -10.10
CA LEU A 94 2.97 -8.37 -9.96
C LEU A 94 3.55 -8.87 -11.32
#